data_6cc0a9df54d876bc0c882144fddb2548
#
_entry.id   6cc0a9df54d876bc0c882144fddb2548
#
_cell.length_a   1.000
_cell.length_b   1.000
_cell.length_c   1.000
_cell.angle_alpha   90.00
_cell.angle_beta   90.00
_cell.angle_gamma   90.00
#
_symmetry.space_group_name_H-M   'P 1'
#
loop_
_entity.id
_entity.type
_entity.pdbx_description
1 polymer ?
#
loop_
_entity_poly.entity_id
_entity_poly.type
_entity_poly.pdbx_seq_one_letter_code
_entity_poly.pdbx_strand_id
1 'polypeptide(L)'
;MHRKIFEFSYHELSLLVTQFQKDKSVITDVHERFILYEAVHRQLHKHQPITIKWVEQTLKLSFPKVYSTIEGLVKKGYLTRQVSSADKRVKFLLPTQKALRGIKLFEEMKLNELNFLGLTSELIKGVPRVSEFNEATRDRIQKDFLSPDWD
;
A
#
# COMPACT_ATOMS: atom_id res chain seq x y z
N MET A 1 -22.44 -9.17 5.92
CA MET A 1 -21.05 -9.36 5.42
C MET A 1 -21.10 -10.03 4.04
N HIS A 2 -20.38 -9.49 3.07
CA HIS A 2 -20.33 -10.06 1.72
C HIS A 2 -19.29 -11.19 1.70
N ARG A 3 -19.75 -12.46 1.71
CA ARG A 3 -18.91 -13.66 1.87
C ARG A 3 -17.74 -13.72 0.89
N LYS A 4 -17.96 -13.43 -0.39
CA LYS A 4 -16.90 -13.47 -1.41
C LYS A 4 -15.79 -12.44 -1.17
N ILE A 5 -16.14 -11.24 -0.73
CA ILE A 5 -15.16 -10.19 -0.39
C ILE A 5 -14.34 -10.60 0.84
N PHE A 6 -14.99 -11.21 1.83
CA PHE A 6 -14.31 -11.76 2.99
C PHE A 6 -13.30 -12.85 2.59
N GLU A 7 -13.73 -13.82 1.77
CA GLU A 7 -12.85 -14.90 1.27
C GLU A 7 -11.64 -14.34 0.53
N PHE A 8 -11.85 -13.33 -0.35
CA PHE A 8 -10.74 -12.67 -1.04
C PHE A 8 -9.73 -12.04 -0.06
N SER A 9 -10.21 -11.26 0.91
CA SER A 9 -9.36 -10.63 1.91
C SER A 9 -8.64 -11.66 2.79
N TYR A 10 -9.31 -12.73 3.15
CA TYR A 10 -8.72 -13.83 3.92
C TYR A 10 -7.62 -14.55 3.14
N HIS A 11 -7.84 -14.85 1.86
CA HIS A 11 -6.83 -15.50 1.02
C HIS A 11 -5.61 -14.60 0.82
N GLU A 12 -5.82 -13.31 0.54
CA GLU A 12 -4.72 -12.35 0.42
C GLU A 12 -3.87 -12.31 1.70
N LEU A 13 -4.52 -12.17 2.85
CA LEU A 13 -3.83 -12.12 4.13
C LEU A 13 -3.12 -13.44 4.45
N SER A 14 -3.78 -14.56 4.19
CA SER A 14 -3.21 -15.90 4.39
C SER A 14 -1.95 -16.11 3.55
N LEU A 15 -1.96 -15.76 2.28
CA LEU A 15 -0.79 -15.82 1.40
C LEU A 15 0.37 -14.97 1.94
N LEU A 16 0.09 -13.73 2.35
CA LEU A 16 1.09 -12.84 2.93
C LEU A 16 1.74 -13.41 4.19
N VAL A 17 0.94 -14.00 5.07
CA VAL A 17 1.42 -14.51 6.36
C VAL A 17 2.09 -15.88 6.23
N THR A 18 1.54 -16.79 5.42
CA THR A 18 2.01 -18.19 5.41
C THR A 18 3.08 -18.49 4.38
N GLN A 19 2.97 -17.91 3.18
CA GLN A 19 3.88 -18.24 2.07
C GLN A 19 5.01 -17.25 1.91
N PHE A 20 4.73 -15.95 2.09
CA PHE A 20 5.70 -14.90 1.83
C PHE A 20 6.49 -14.45 3.06
N GLN A 21 6.09 -14.84 4.26
CA GLN A 21 6.78 -14.42 5.49
C GLN A 21 8.24 -14.90 5.57
N LYS A 22 8.56 -16.02 4.92
CA LYS A 22 9.91 -16.58 4.88
C LYS A 22 10.81 -15.91 3.83
N ASP A 23 10.23 -15.30 2.83
CA ASP A 23 10.96 -14.62 1.77
C ASP A 23 11.17 -13.15 2.13
N LYS A 24 12.39 -12.81 2.55
CA LYS A 24 12.79 -11.44 2.91
C LYS A 24 12.68 -10.44 1.77
N SER A 25 12.51 -10.90 0.52
CA SER A 25 12.29 -10.03 -0.64
C SER A 25 10.85 -9.54 -0.74
N VAL A 26 9.91 -10.23 -0.08
CA VAL A 26 8.49 -9.87 -0.11
C VAL A 26 8.19 -8.80 0.94
N ILE A 27 7.38 -7.84 0.55
CA ILE A 27 6.95 -6.75 1.43
C ILE A 27 5.68 -7.20 2.17
N THR A 28 5.82 -7.54 3.42
CA THR A 28 4.71 -7.94 4.31
C THR A 28 4.31 -6.84 5.29
N ASP A 29 5.23 -5.92 5.59
CA ASP A 29 4.95 -4.78 6.49
C ASP A 29 4.01 -3.78 5.83
N VAL A 30 2.97 -3.37 6.54
CA VAL A 30 1.94 -2.46 6.03
C VAL A 30 2.49 -1.07 5.72
N HIS A 31 3.45 -0.58 6.49
CA HIS A 31 4.05 0.73 6.25
C HIS A 31 4.99 0.71 5.03
N GLU A 32 5.78 -0.37 4.87
CA GLU A 32 6.58 -0.57 3.66
C GLU A 32 5.69 -0.61 2.41
N ARG A 33 4.58 -1.35 2.47
CA ARG A 33 3.62 -1.43 1.36
C ARG A 33 3.03 -0.07 1.03
N PHE A 34 2.56 0.66 2.04
CA PHE A 34 1.98 1.98 1.83
C PHE A 34 2.98 2.95 1.18
N ILE A 35 4.21 3.03 1.70
CA ILE A 35 5.26 3.90 1.16
C ILE A 35 5.55 3.55 -0.31
N LEU A 36 5.68 2.25 -0.62
CA LEU A 36 5.97 1.80 -1.98
C LEU A 36 4.82 2.13 -2.94
N TYR A 37 3.58 1.83 -2.55
CA TYR A 37 2.41 2.12 -3.39
C TYR A 37 2.25 3.62 -3.62
N GLU A 38 2.47 4.46 -2.61
CA GLU A 38 2.42 5.91 -2.77
C GLU A 38 3.52 6.42 -3.71
N ALA A 39 4.74 5.89 -3.61
CA ALA A 39 5.83 6.25 -4.51
C ALA A 39 5.48 5.91 -5.98
N VAL A 40 4.92 4.72 -6.22
CA VAL A 40 4.46 4.30 -7.54
C VAL A 40 3.29 5.14 -8.02
N HIS A 41 2.29 5.39 -7.18
CA HIS A 41 1.14 6.22 -7.49
C HIS A 41 1.57 7.61 -7.98
N ARG A 42 2.48 8.27 -7.27
CA ARG A 42 2.99 9.58 -7.67
C ARG A 42 3.74 9.55 -8.98
N GLN A 43 4.53 8.51 -9.22
CA GLN A 43 5.24 8.35 -10.50
C GLN A 43 4.26 8.17 -11.66
N LEU A 44 3.24 7.32 -11.51
CA LEU A 44 2.22 7.08 -12.53
C LEU A 44 1.43 8.35 -12.88
N HIS A 45 1.12 9.17 -11.90
CA HIS A 45 0.37 10.41 -12.07
C HIS A 45 1.24 11.65 -12.27
N LYS A 46 2.57 11.48 -12.43
CA LYS A 46 3.52 12.57 -12.62
C LYS A 46 3.47 13.63 -11.51
N HIS A 47 3.17 13.19 -10.29
CA HIS A 47 3.23 14.04 -9.10
C HIS A 47 4.66 14.12 -8.58
N GLN A 48 4.92 15.12 -7.74
CA GLN A 48 6.22 15.23 -7.06
C GLN A 48 6.49 13.98 -6.21
N PRO A 49 7.69 13.38 -6.30
CA PRO A 49 8.05 12.20 -5.52
C PRO A 49 7.93 12.45 -4.00
N ILE A 50 7.72 11.36 -3.26
CA ILE A 50 7.68 11.44 -1.80
C ILE A 50 9.06 11.73 -1.21
N THR A 51 9.06 12.36 -0.04
CA THR A 51 10.27 12.63 0.75
C THR A 51 10.18 11.91 2.10
N ILE A 52 11.31 11.76 2.80
CA ILE A 52 11.34 11.21 4.17
C ILE A 52 10.43 12.02 5.09
N LYS A 53 10.48 13.35 4.99
CA LYS A 53 9.63 14.25 5.77
C LYS A 53 8.14 14.03 5.52
N TRP A 54 7.76 13.82 4.26
CA TRP A 54 6.38 13.52 3.92
C TRP A 54 5.92 12.19 4.56
N VAL A 55 6.76 11.14 4.52
CA VAL A 55 6.45 9.85 5.14
C VAL A 55 6.25 10.00 6.65
N GLU A 56 7.15 10.73 7.32
CA GLU A 56 7.05 11.01 8.75
C GLU A 56 5.74 11.70 9.12
N GLN A 57 5.39 12.76 8.40
CA GLN A 57 4.18 13.55 8.64
C GLN A 57 2.90 12.74 8.36
N THR A 58 2.91 11.90 7.33
CA THR A 58 1.74 11.13 6.91
C THR A 58 1.49 9.94 7.83
N LEU A 59 2.51 9.17 8.14
CA LEU A 59 2.39 7.96 8.95
C LEU A 59 2.40 8.25 10.46
N LYS A 60 2.78 9.46 10.86
CA LYS A 60 2.91 9.86 12.28
C LYS A 60 3.78 8.89 13.11
N LEU A 61 4.78 8.31 12.46
CA LEU A 61 5.77 7.43 13.09
C LEU A 61 6.97 8.24 13.56
N SER A 62 7.71 7.70 14.53
CA SER A 62 8.98 8.30 14.95
C SER A 62 10.00 8.27 13.80
N PHE A 63 10.87 9.25 13.74
CA PHE A 63 11.92 9.33 12.72
C PHE A 63 12.77 8.05 12.61
N PRO A 64 13.24 7.41 13.71
CA PRO A 64 13.96 6.15 13.60
C PRO A 64 13.15 5.02 12.92
N LYS A 65 11.84 4.95 13.19
CA LYS A 65 10.96 3.94 12.56
C LYS A 65 10.77 4.23 11.07
N VAL A 66 10.50 5.48 10.70
CA VAL A 66 10.41 5.92 9.30
C VAL A 66 11.70 5.60 8.55
N TYR A 67 12.85 5.98 9.14
CA TYR A 67 14.15 5.74 8.53
C TYR A 67 14.41 4.24 8.32
N SER A 68 14.20 3.41 9.34
CA SER A 68 14.41 1.96 9.23
C SER A 68 13.49 1.30 8.21
N THR A 69 12.25 1.77 8.09
CA THR A 69 11.28 1.27 7.10
C THR A 69 11.75 1.61 5.68
N ILE A 70 12.17 2.85 5.45
CA ILE A 70 12.69 3.28 4.14
C ILE A 70 14.00 2.54 3.80
N GLU A 71 14.91 2.38 4.77
CA GLU A 71 16.14 1.59 4.59
C GLU A 71 15.84 0.15 4.20
N GLY A 72 14.83 -0.47 4.82
CA GLY A 72 14.36 -1.79 4.46
C GLY A 72 13.96 -1.88 2.99
N LEU A 73 13.18 -0.92 2.50
CA LEU A 73 12.76 -0.85 1.09
C LEU A 73 13.93 -0.62 0.13
N VAL A 74 14.88 0.24 0.52
CA VAL A 74 16.09 0.49 -0.28
C VAL A 74 16.98 -0.75 -0.34
N LYS A 75 17.21 -1.43 0.79
CA LYS A 75 18.01 -2.68 0.85
C LYS A 75 17.37 -3.81 0.04
N LYS A 76 16.05 -3.90 0.04
CA LYS A 76 15.30 -4.86 -0.79
C LYS A 76 15.33 -4.48 -2.28
N GLY A 77 15.83 -3.29 -2.63
CA GLY A 77 15.93 -2.81 -4.01
C GLY A 77 14.59 -2.32 -4.59
N TYR A 78 13.64 -1.94 -3.76
CA TYR A 78 12.34 -1.44 -4.19
C TYR A 78 12.28 0.08 -4.32
N LEU A 79 13.04 0.80 -3.50
CA LEU A 79 13.19 2.25 -3.58
C LEU A 79 14.64 2.65 -3.85
N THR A 80 14.80 3.78 -4.48
CA THR A 80 16.08 4.49 -4.62
C THR A 80 15.91 5.92 -4.13
N ARG A 81 17.05 6.53 -3.74
CA ARG A 81 17.09 7.91 -3.29
C ARG A 81 17.69 8.79 -4.38
N GLN A 82 17.03 9.90 -4.66
CA GLN A 82 17.55 10.94 -5.56
C GLN A 82 17.60 12.26 -4.81
N VAL A 83 18.77 12.91 -4.84
CA VAL A 83 18.93 14.26 -4.28
C VAL A 83 18.22 15.26 -5.19
N SER A 84 17.46 16.18 -4.61
CA SER A 84 16.85 17.28 -5.36
C SER A 84 17.91 18.19 -5.96
N SER A 85 17.70 18.58 -7.21
CA SER A 85 18.57 19.58 -7.87
C SER A 85 18.38 20.98 -7.29
N ALA A 86 17.19 21.29 -6.77
CA ALA A 86 16.86 22.58 -6.19
C ALA A 86 17.35 22.75 -4.74
N ASP A 87 17.29 21.68 -3.95
CA ASP A 87 17.76 21.67 -2.55
C ASP A 87 18.42 20.33 -2.23
N LYS A 88 19.72 20.33 -2.06
CA LYS A 88 20.51 19.12 -1.74
C LYS A 88 20.15 18.46 -0.41
N ARG A 89 19.41 19.11 0.46
CA ARG A 89 18.90 18.57 1.73
C ARG A 89 17.69 17.67 1.51
N VAL A 90 16.98 17.88 0.40
CA VAL A 90 15.79 17.11 0.05
C VAL A 90 16.19 15.86 -0.72
N LYS A 91 15.78 14.71 -0.20
CA LYS A 91 15.95 13.40 -0.84
C LYS A 91 14.59 12.87 -1.25
N PHE A 92 14.41 12.68 -2.54
CA PHE A 92 13.25 12.04 -3.10
C PHE A 92 13.39 10.52 -3.05
N LEU A 93 12.28 9.83 -2.83
CA LEU A 93 12.19 8.38 -2.85
C LEU A 93 11.45 7.98 -4.14
N LEU A 94 12.13 7.22 -4.98
CA LEU A 94 11.61 6.79 -6.27
C LEU A 94 11.49 5.26 -6.30
N PRO A 95 10.40 4.71 -6.87
CA PRO A 95 10.28 3.27 -7.06
C PRO A 95 11.24 2.80 -8.15
N THR A 96 11.78 1.61 -7.97
CA THR A 96 12.65 0.95 -8.95
C THR A 96 11.83 0.15 -9.96
N GLN A 97 12.47 -0.29 -11.05
CA GLN A 97 11.84 -1.23 -11.99
C GLN A 97 11.48 -2.57 -11.34
N LYS A 98 12.26 -2.99 -10.32
CA LYS A 98 11.92 -4.16 -9.50
C LYS A 98 10.60 -3.96 -8.77
N ALA A 99 10.39 -2.78 -8.19
CA ALA A 99 9.16 -2.42 -7.50
C ALA A 99 7.95 -2.45 -8.45
N LEU A 100 8.07 -1.82 -9.60
CA LEU A 100 7.00 -1.78 -10.60
C LEU A 100 6.61 -3.18 -11.09
N ARG A 101 7.59 -4.04 -11.37
CA ARG A 101 7.33 -5.44 -11.74
C ARG A 101 6.69 -6.24 -10.62
N GLY A 102 7.15 -6.05 -9.37
CA GLY A 102 6.58 -6.74 -8.20
C GLY A 102 5.13 -6.36 -7.95
N ILE A 103 4.80 -5.06 -8.04
CA ILE A 103 3.42 -4.57 -7.89
C ILE A 103 2.54 -5.15 -9.01
N LYS A 104 2.99 -5.09 -10.26
CA LYS A 104 2.24 -5.65 -11.40
C LYS A 104 1.93 -7.13 -11.20
N LEU A 105 2.93 -7.93 -10.81
CA LEU A 105 2.73 -9.35 -10.52
C LEU A 105 1.71 -9.59 -9.40
N PHE A 106 1.79 -8.80 -8.34
CA PHE A 106 0.85 -8.89 -7.23
C PHE A 106 -0.58 -8.50 -7.63
N GLU A 107 -0.74 -7.49 -8.48
CA GLU A 107 -2.04 -7.11 -9.05
C GLU A 107 -2.60 -8.20 -9.96
N GLU A 108 -1.78 -8.84 -10.79
CA GLU A 108 -2.20 -9.97 -11.62
C GLU A 108 -2.69 -11.16 -10.77
N MET A 109 -1.99 -11.46 -9.66
CA MET A 109 -2.44 -12.50 -8.72
C MET A 109 -3.79 -12.15 -8.09
N LYS A 110 -3.98 -10.90 -7.66
CA LYS A 110 -5.26 -10.43 -7.11
C LYS A 110 -6.38 -10.50 -8.14
N LEU A 111 -6.11 -10.11 -9.37
CA LEU A 111 -7.09 -10.14 -10.44
C LEU A 111 -7.53 -11.58 -10.74
N ASN A 112 -6.59 -12.52 -10.75
CA ASN A 112 -6.89 -13.94 -10.92
C ASN A 112 -7.78 -14.48 -9.79
N GLU A 113 -7.48 -14.10 -8.55
CA GLU A 113 -8.30 -14.49 -7.39
C GLU A 113 -9.71 -13.88 -7.44
N LEU A 114 -9.82 -12.61 -7.81
CA LEU A 114 -11.10 -11.94 -8.01
C LEU A 114 -11.92 -12.60 -9.13
N ASN A 115 -11.29 -12.96 -10.24
CA ASN A 115 -11.92 -13.68 -11.33
C ASN A 115 -12.43 -15.06 -10.88
N PHE A 116 -11.64 -15.79 -10.13
CA PHE A 116 -12.01 -17.08 -9.56
C PHE A 116 -13.25 -16.98 -8.66
N LEU A 117 -13.33 -15.91 -7.87
CA LEU A 117 -14.48 -15.64 -7.00
C LEU A 117 -15.68 -15.00 -7.74
N GLY A 118 -15.53 -14.66 -9.03
CA GLY A 118 -16.55 -14.00 -9.83
C GLY A 118 -16.84 -12.55 -9.41
N LEU A 119 -15.84 -11.84 -8.88
CA LEU A 119 -15.99 -10.47 -8.34
C LEU A 119 -15.49 -9.36 -9.27
N THR A 120 -14.87 -9.68 -10.40
CA THR A 120 -14.12 -8.73 -11.21
C THR A 120 -14.95 -7.56 -11.75
N SER A 121 -16.17 -7.83 -12.20
CA SER A 121 -17.02 -6.78 -12.77
C SER A 121 -17.66 -5.87 -11.72
N GLU A 122 -17.90 -6.38 -10.53
CA GLU A 122 -18.53 -5.63 -9.43
C GLU A 122 -17.52 -4.72 -8.73
N LEU A 123 -16.30 -5.21 -8.50
CA LEU A 123 -15.26 -4.45 -7.80
C LEU A 123 -14.68 -3.32 -8.64
N ILE A 124 -14.48 -3.52 -9.93
CA ILE A 124 -13.93 -2.46 -10.80
C ILE A 124 -14.93 -1.31 -11.00
N LYS A 125 -16.22 -1.59 -10.97
CA LYS A 125 -17.28 -0.58 -11.14
C LYS A 125 -17.66 0.14 -9.84
N GLY A 126 -17.40 -0.41 -8.69
CA GLY A 126 -17.93 0.05 -7.40
C GLY A 126 -16.89 0.52 -6.38
N VAL A 127 -15.59 0.50 -6.70
CA VAL A 127 -14.58 1.02 -5.76
C VAL A 127 -14.56 2.54 -5.81
N PRO A 128 -15.04 3.22 -4.75
CA PRO A 128 -14.87 4.67 -4.66
C PRO A 128 -13.39 4.99 -4.75
N ARG A 129 -13.04 6.02 -5.50
CA ARG A 129 -11.67 6.54 -5.47
C ARG A 129 -11.32 6.92 -4.04
N VAL A 130 -10.06 6.73 -3.64
CA VAL A 130 -9.59 7.09 -2.28
C VAL A 130 -9.88 8.55 -1.93
N SER A 131 -9.97 9.44 -2.94
CA SER A 131 -10.42 10.82 -2.79
C SER A 131 -11.90 10.99 -2.43
N GLU A 132 -12.71 9.94 -2.58
CA GLU A 132 -14.13 9.91 -2.23
C GLU A 132 -14.39 9.29 -0.85
N PHE A 133 -13.34 8.85 -0.16
CA PHE A 133 -13.37 8.53 1.27
C PHE A 133 -13.52 9.84 2.06
N ASN A 134 -14.71 10.42 1.99
CA ASN A 134 -15.06 11.62 2.74
C ASN A 134 -15.28 11.28 4.23
N GLU A 135 -15.37 12.32 5.05
CA GLU A 135 -15.62 12.19 6.50
C GLU A 135 -16.87 11.35 6.79
N ALA A 136 -17.93 11.45 5.99
CA ALA A 136 -19.16 10.68 6.17
C ALA A 136 -18.93 9.16 6.01
N THR A 137 -18.06 8.73 5.08
CA THR A 137 -17.69 7.31 4.94
C THR A 137 -16.82 6.86 6.11
N ARG A 138 -15.92 7.72 6.57
CA ARG A 138 -15.08 7.48 7.75
C ARG A 138 -15.92 7.34 9.01
N ASP A 139 -16.86 8.25 9.23
CA ASP A 139 -17.78 8.23 10.37
C ASP A 139 -18.69 7.00 10.35
N ARG A 140 -19.14 6.61 9.15
CA ARG A 140 -19.94 5.39 8.98
C ARG A 140 -19.13 4.13 9.31
N ILE A 141 -17.91 4.00 8.81
CA ILE A 141 -17.02 2.89 9.16
C ILE A 141 -16.75 2.88 10.66
N GLN A 142 -16.48 4.04 11.25
CA GLN A 142 -16.23 4.15 12.68
C GLN A 142 -17.47 3.79 13.52
N LYS A 143 -18.64 4.20 13.10
CA LYS A 143 -19.90 3.88 13.75
C LYS A 143 -20.30 2.41 13.60
N ASP A 144 -20.14 1.84 12.39
CA ASP A 144 -20.58 0.48 12.07
C ASP A 144 -19.57 -0.60 12.54
N PHE A 145 -18.26 -0.27 12.66
CA PHE A 145 -17.22 -1.23 13.04
C PHE A 145 -16.63 -1.03 14.44
N LEU A 146 -16.80 0.15 15.05
CA LEU A 146 -16.27 0.44 16.39
C LEU A 146 -17.40 0.66 17.42
N SER A 147 -18.65 0.45 17.03
CA SER A 147 -19.76 0.41 17.98
C SER A 147 -19.62 -0.86 18.84
N PRO A 148 -19.73 -0.76 20.17
CA PRO A 148 -19.65 -1.91 21.07
C PRO A 148 -20.82 -2.90 20.97
N ASP A 149 -21.79 -2.68 20.10
CA ASP A 149 -22.98 -3.51 19.92
C ASP A 149 -22.77 -4.61 18.85
N TRP A 150 -21.72 -5.42 19.03
CA TRP A 150 -21.50 -6.65 18.29
C TRP A 150 -21.97 -7.87 19.11
N ASP A 151 -23.16 -7.81 19.64
CA ASP A 151 -23.86 -8.98 20.21
C ASP A 151 -24.84 -9.59 19.21
#